data_b94eef10686eb563349013c7adcf01b8
#
_entry.id   b94eef10686eb563349013c7adcf01b8
#
_cell.length_a   1.000
_cell.length_b   1.000
_cell.length_c   1.000
_cell.angle_alpha   90.00
_cell.angle_beta   90.00
_cell.angle_gamma   90.00
#
_symmetry.space_group_name_H-M   'P 1'
#
loop_
_entity.id
_entity.type
_entity.pdbx_description
1 polymer ?
#
loop_
_entity_poly.entity_id
_entity_poly.type
_entity_poly.pdbx_seq_one_letter_code
_entity_poly.pdbx_strand_id
1 'polypeptide(L)'
;MNKTAIKNFAIWARNKLIADIQYRAGLMGITAEGIKNALPQSTPNMEFYDIGTAEPYSITGEAIQQRKKLVEILRQKEKDSDYATAYKYILEEVAYTWFNRLIAIRFMEVNDYLPSHIRVLSSETGKVEPDLVTTPFDTELDFTPAEEENILRLKTNNALDELFRLLFIKQCNALNEILPALFEKTNDYTELLLNLSVVDQDGVVYHLIHDIDENDFNIEKGGQVEIIGWLYQYYNTEPKNAAFAKNGKITKDEIPAVTQLFTPDWIVRYMVQNSLGRLFIDKRKNEGVFADGRGLDEMTWDEAEEKRITAEKHLAEQMEWKYYLPEAAQTKEVREQLDKIQQQSEYKDVRDIKVIDPCMGSGHILVYAFDVLMQMYEDAGYNQRDAAKSILENNLYGLDIDDRAYQLAYFAVMMKARQYNRRILNGETTCQVYAIQESNNINRTHLKYLGAGMDDLEVNTARVQVEGLLDTLRDAKEYGSILKVESYNWELLRRFVSAADAGDQVTLDSAGLEVTVAQLLTLIDIAETIAQKYDVVVTNPPYMAISNGDARLNEYVKKNYPDSKADLFAVFI
;
A
#
# COMPACT_ATOMS: atom_id res chain seq x y z
N MET A 1 -2.90 21.08 9.69
CA MET A 1 -1.93 20.48 8.75
C MET A 1 -1.39 21.54 7.79
N ASN A 2 -0.05 21.74 7.76
CA ASN A 2 0.61 22.71 6.87
C ASN A 2 1.00 22.06 5.54
N LYS A 3 0.10 22.10 4.55
CA LYS A 3 0.32 21.50 3.21
C LYS A 3 1.51 22.05 2.46
N THR A 4 1.91 23.31 2.70
CA THR A 4 3.08 23.93 2.03
C THR A 4 4.37 23.33 2.58
N ALA A 5 4.50 23.18 3.88
CA ALA A 5 5.66 22.55 4.51
C ALA A 5 5.80 21.08 4.04
N ILE A 6 4.70 20.32 4.07
CA ILE A 6 4.65 18.92 3.60
C ILE A 6 5.08 18.81 2.14
N LYS A 7 4.57 19.70 1.26
CA LYS A 7 4.95 19.74 -0.16
C LYS A 7 6.43 19.99 -0.37
N ASN A 8 6.94 21.04 0.28
CA ASN A 8 8.34 21.42 0.13
C ASN A 8 9.26 20.30 0.61
N PHE A 9 8.95 19.71 1.77
CA PHE A 9 9.70 18.59 2.31
C PHE A 9 9.65 17.39 1.35
N ALA A 10 8.49 16.95 0.88
CA ALA A 10 8.37 15.74 0.07
C ALA A 10 9.15 15.83 -1.26
N ILE A 11 9.10 16.99 -1.94
CA ILE A 11 9.84 17.21 -3.17
C ILE A 11 11.36 17.24 -2.89
N TRP A 12 11.76 17.96 -1.85
CA TRP A 12 13.17 18.07 -1.46
C TRP A 12 13.73 16.70 -1.00
N ALA A 13 13.00 15.98 -0.14
CA ALA A 13 13.42 14.69 0.40
C ALA A 13 13.60 13.63 -0.70
N ARG A 14 12.72 13.61 -1.72
CA ARG A 14 12.90 12.73 -2.88
C ARG A 14 14.24 12.98 -3.57
N ASN A 15 14.55 14.24 -3.89
CA ASN A 15 15.78 14.59 -4.58
C ASN A 15 17.02 14.30 -3.74
N LYS A 16 16.94 14.58 -2.43
CA LYS A 16 18.02 14.29 -1.47
C LYS A 16 18.27 12.79 -1.36
N LEU A 17 17.23 11.97 -1.18
CA LEU A 17 17.36 10.52 -1.10
C LEU A 17 17.97 9.93 -2.39
N ILE A 18 17.52 10.35 -3.55
CA ILE A 18 18.08 9.91 -4.84
C ILE A 18 19.56 10.27 -4.93
N ALA A 19 19.94 11.50 -4.56
CA ALA A 19 21.33 11.94 -4.58
C ALA A 19 22.20 11.16 -3.60
N ASP A 20 21.72 10.88 -2.39
CA ASP A 20 22.44 10.12 -1.36
C ASP A 20 22.63 8.65 -1.78
N ILE A 21 21.60 8.02 -2.38
CA ILE A 21 21.65 6.66 -2.92
C ILE A 21 22.60 6.61 -4.12
N GLN A 22 22.54 7.59 -5.01
CA GLN A 22 23.44 7.71 -6.16
C GLN A 22 24.90 7.84 -5.70
N TYR A 23 25.17 8.68 -4.71
CA TYR A 23 26.50 8.80 -4.11
C TYR A 23 26.98 7.46 -3.55
N ARG A 24 26.13 6.76 -2.79
CA ARG A 24 26.45 5.46 -2.20
C ARG A 24 26.74 4.38 -3.26
N ALA A 25 25.94 4.32 -4.32
CA ALA A 25 26.17 3.44 -5.46
C ALA A 25 27.50 3.75 -6.17
N GLY A 26 27.80 5.05 -6.34
CA GLY A 26 29.05 5.54 -6.94
C GLY A 26 30.31 5.09 -6.19
N LEU A 27 30.26 5.04 -4.85
CA LEU A 27 31.35 4.52 -4.03
C LEU A 27 31.69 3.05 -4.36
N MET A 28 30.73 2.28 -4.84
CA MET A 28 30.88 0.88 -5.23
C MET A 28 31.04 0.71 -6.75
N GLY A 29 31.37 1.80 -7.46
CA GLY A 29 31.61 1.79 -8.90
C GLY A 29 30.36 1.60 -9.76
N ILE A 30 29.15 1.89 -9.24
CA ILE A 30 27.88 1.82 -9.98
C ILE A 30 27.41 3.24 -10.21
N THR A 31 27.46 3.72 -11.45
CA THR A 31 27.16 5.10 -11.84
C THR A 31 26.18 5.12 -13.03
N ALA A 32 25.74 6.29 -13.43
CA ALA A 32 24.91 6.46 -14.62
C ALA A 32 25.60 6.03 -15.93
N GLU A 33 26.94 6.06 -15.96
CA GLU A 33 27.76 5.69 -17.11
C GLU A 33 28.01 4.17 -17.19
N GLY A 34 27.78 3.43 -16.11
CA GLY A 34 27.95 1.99 -16.09
C GLY A 34 28.44 1.42 -14.76
N ILE A 35 28.81 0.13 -14.81
CA ILE A 35 29.26 -0.66 -13.67
C ILE A 35 30.74 -0.93 -13.80
N LYS A 36 31.55 -0.44 -12.84
CA LYS A 36 32.99 -0.75 -12.74
C LYS A 36 33.19 -2.11 -12.07
N ASN A 37 34.19 -2.83 -12.53
CA ASN A 37 34.65 -4.04 -11.87
C ASN A 37 35.46 -3.70 -10.62
N ALA A 38 35.53 -4.66 -9.68
CA ALA A 38 36.43 -4.56 -8.54
C ALA A 38 37.90 -4.49 -9.01
N LEU A 39 38.73 -3.76 -8.28
CA LEU A 39 40.17 -3.60 -8.58
C LEU A 39 40.91 -4.93 -8.41
N PRO A 40 42.06 -5.12 -9.13
CA PRO A 40 42.82 -6.38 -9.10
C PRO A 40 43.32 -6.83 -7.71
N GLN A 41 43.48 -5.91 -6.76
CA GLN A 41 43.85 -6.23 -5.37
C GLN A 41 42.71 -6.80 -4.52
N SER A 42 41.50 -6.89 -5.07
CA SER A 42 40.33 -7.43 -4.37
C SER A 42 40.49 -8.93 -4.09
N THR A 43 39.91 -9.35 -2.97
CA THR A 43 39.84 -10.73 -2.51
C THR A 43 38.40 -11.19 -2.39
N PRO A 44 38.10 -12.48 -2.21
CA PRO A 44 36.73 -12.95 -1.99
C PRO A 44 36.02 -12.33 -0.78
N ASN A 45 36.80 -11.85 0.21
CA ASN A 45 36.28 -11.27 1.46
C ASN A 45 36.33 -9.73 1.51
N MET A 46 36.99 -9.08 0.53
CA MET A 46 37.14 -7.63 0.47
C MET A 46 37.30 -7.18 -0.99
N GLU A 47 36.36 -6.38 -1.47
CA GLU A 47 36.39 -5.80 -2.82
C GLU A 47 36.71 -4.31 -2.74
N PHE A 48 37.58 -3.83 -3.66
CA PHE A 48 38.01 -2.44 -3.77
C PHE A 48 37.52 -1.84 -5.07
N TYR A 49 37.05 -0.58 -5.00
CA TYR A 49 36.52 0.17 -6.14
C TYR A 49 37.22 1.51 -6.30
N ASP A 50 37.59 1.83 -7.55
CA ASP A 50 38.18 3.12 -7.91
C ASP A 50 37.06 4.17 -7.95
N ILE A 51 37.10 5.14 -7.04
CA ILE A 51 36.18 6.25 -6.93
C ILE A 51 36.82 7.59 -7.31
N GLY A 52 38.06 7.55 -7.91
CA GLY A 52 38.79 8.74 -8.31
C GLY A 52 39.56 9.43 -7.18
N THR A 53 39.67 8.81 -6.01
CA THR A 53 40.48 9.27 -4.87
C THR A 53 41.80 8.48 -4.76
N ALA A 54 42.72 8.98 -3.96
CA ALA A 54 44.01 8.31 -3.74
C ALA A 54 43.85 6.91 -3.11
N GLU A 55 42.82 6.75 -2.25
CA GLU A 55 42.49 5.46 -1.65
C GLU A 55 41.15 4.96 -2.25
N PRO A 56 41.12 3.67 -2.69
CA PRO A 56 39.89 3.09 -3.21
C PRO A 56 38.87 2.83 -2.08
N TYR A 57 37.62 2.88 -2.42
CA TYR A 57 36.54 2.48 -1.50
C TYR A 57 36.50 0.96 -1.38
N SER A 58 36.30 0.42 -0.18
CA SER A 58 36.23 -1.01 0.06
C SER A 58 34.91 -1.46 0.66
N ILE A 59 34.44 -2.64 0.27
CA ILE A 59 33.32 -3.35 0.86
C ILE A 59 33.73 -4.74 1.30
N THR A 60 33.09 -5.25 2.36
CA THR A 60 33.41 -6.57 2.94
C THR A 60 32.13 -7.33 3.30
N GLY A 61 32.28 -8.65 3.50
CA GLY A 61 31.19 -9.48 4.04
C GLY A 61 29.94 -9.47 3.18
N GLU A 62 28.80 -9.24 3.81
CA GLU A 62 27.49 -9.27 3.17
C GLU A 62 27.32 -8.20 2.08
N ALA A 63 27.93 -7.03 2.25
CA ALA A 63 27.89 -5.96 1.26
C ALA A 63 28.36 -6.39 -0.14
N ILE A 64 29.29 -7.36 -0.22
CA ILE A 64 29.75 -7.93 -1.50
C ILE A 64 28.60 -8.69 -2.19
N GLN A 65 27.82 -9.48 -1.45
CA GLN A 65 26.69 -10.23 -1.99
C GLN A 65 25.54 -9.30 -2.38
N GLN A 66 25.23 -8.32 -1.53
CA GLN A 66 24.22 -7.30 -1.81
C GLN A 66 24.56 -6.50 -3.08
N ARG A 67 25.84 -6.13 -3.27
CA ARG A 67 26.28 -5.48 -4.52
C ARG A 67 26.15 -6.38 -5.75
N LYS A 68 26.50 -7.67 -5.64
CA LYS A 68 26.34 -8.63 -6.76
C LYS A 68 24.86 -8.72 -7.17
N LYS A 69 23.97 -8.83 -6.19
CA LYS A 69 22.52 -8.86 -6.44
C LYS A 69 22.03 -7.56 -7.10
N LEU A 70 22.52 -6.39 -6.67
CA LEU A 70 22.22 -5.11 -7.32
C LEU A 70 22.65 -5.12 -8.80
N VAL A 71 23.85 -5.59 -9.09
CA VAL A 71 24.36 -5.69 -10.47
C VAL A 71 23.51 -6.65 -11.32
N GLU A 72 23.10 -7.79 -10.77
CA GLU A 72 22.24 -8.76 -11.46
C GLU A 72 20.88 -8.13 -11.82
N ILE A 73 20.26 -7.44 -10.89
CA ILE A 73 18.96 -6.77 -11.10
C ILE A 73 19.08 -5.64 -12.13
N LEU A 74 20.14 -4.82 -12.04
CA LEU A 74 20.43 -3.80 -13.05
C LEU A 74 20.58 -4.41 -14.45
N ARG A 75 21.33 -5.52 -14.57
CA ARG A 75 21.49 -6.22 -15.84
C ARG A 75 20.22 -6.89 -16.35
N GLN A 76 19.37 -7.35 -15.46
CA GLN A 76 18.05 -7.89 -15.84
C GLN A 76 17.14 -6.79 -16.38
N LYS A 77 17.02 -5.67 -15.66
CA LYS A 77 16.19 -4.52 -16.08
C LYS A 77 16.72 -3.84 -17.35
N GLU A 78 18.03 -3.85 -17.57
CA GLU A 78 18.66 -3.34 -18.80
C GLU A 78 18.21 -4.09 -20.05
N LYS A 79 17.82 -5.38 -19.94
CA LYS A 79 17.32 -6.17 -21.08
C LYS A 79 15.95 -5.71 -21.55
N ASP A 80 15.15 -5.12 -20.67
CA ASP A 80 13.82 -4.65 -20.97
C ASP A 80 13.80 -3.21 -21.49
N SER A 81 14.93 -2.46 -21.30
CA SER A 81 15.07 -1.06 -21.69
C SER A 81 16.51 -0.73 -22.10
N ASP A 82 17.18 0.13 -21.37
CA ASP A 82 18.60 0.47 -21.44
C ASP A 82 19.18 0.66 -20.04
N TYR A 83 20.51 0.70 -19.93
CA TYR A 83 21.17 0.82 -18.65
C TYR A 83 20.81 2.09 -17.88
N ALA A 84 20.72 3.23 -18.55
CA ALA A 84 20.41 4.51 -17.90
C ALA A 84 19.00 4.53 -17.31
N THR A 85 18.04 3.95 -18.04
CA THR A 85 16.66 3.75 -17.57
C THR A 85 16.59 2.79 -16.39
N ALA A 86 17.28 1.63 -16.47
CA ALA A 86 17.35 0.65 -15.40
C ALA A 86 17.99 1.23 -14.13
N TYR A 87 19.10 1.96 -14.28
CA TYR A 87 19.78 2.63 -13.17
C TYR A 87 18.88 3.65 -12.48
N LYS A 88 18.22 4.53 -13.25
CA LYS A 88 17.27 5.52 -12.72
C LYS A 88 16.13 4.84 -11.98
N TYR A 89 15.58 3.77 -12.53
CA TYR A 89 14.49 3.01 -11.91
C TYR A 89 14.89 2.49 -10.52
N ILE A 90 16.07 1.87 -10.40
CA ILE A 90 16.56 1.34 -9.11
C ILE A 90 16.76 2.45 -8.08
N LEU A 91 17.32 3.60 -8.49
CA LEU A 91 17.48 4.73 -7.57
C LEU A 91 16.13 5.22 -7.03
N GLU A 92 15.12 5.34 -7.90
CA GLU A 92 13.76 5.74 -7.53
C GLU A 92 13.10 4.71 -6.60
N GLU A 93 13.23 3.42 -6.91
CA GLU A 93 12.68 2.32 -6.12
C GLU A 93 13.24 2.34 -4.69
N VAL A 94 14.56 2.44 -4.55
CA VAL A 94 15.24 2.47 -3.25
C VAL A 94 14.91 3.75 -2.48
N ALA A 95 14.93 4.91 -3.14
CA ALA A 95 14.61 6.20 -2.53
C ALA A 95 13.18 6.20 -1.96
N TYR A 96 12.24 5.65 -2.74
CA TYR A 96 10.85 5.57 -2.33
C TYR A 96 10.64 4.60 -1.17
N THR A 97 11.29 3.45 -1.19
CA THR A 97 11.23 2.46 -0.09
C THR A 97 11.63 3.11 1.23
N TRP A 98 12.75 3.84 1.25
CA TRP A 98 13.20 4.50 2.47
C TRP A 98 12.35 5.71 2.84
N PHE A 99 11.84 6.46 1.87
CA PHE A 99 10.88 7.54 2.12
C PHE A 99 9.64 7.02 2.86
N ASN A 100 9.02 5.96 2.35
CA ASN A 100 7.84 5.36 2.98
C ASN A 100 8.11 4.90 4.41
N ARG A 101 9.24 4.23 4.64
CA ARG A 101 9.63 3.74 5.98
C ARG A 101 9.88 4.87 6.96
N LEU A 102 10.57 5.94 6.52
CA LEU A 102 10.80 7.13 7.34
C LEU A 102 9.49 7.79 7.78
N ILE A 103 8.56 7.98 6.83
CA ILE A 103 7.25 8.58 7.11
C ILE A 103 6.43 7.71 8.06
N ALA A 104 6.41 6.39 7.84
CA ALA A 104 5.68 5.45 8.68
C ALA A 104 6.23 5.44 10.11
N ILE A 105 7.56 5.36 10.27
CA ILE A 105 8.20 5.39 11.59
C ILE A 105 7.94 6.73 12.28
N ARG A 106 8.01 7.86 11.54
CA ARG A 106 7.68 9.18 12.12
C ARG A 106 6.25 9.22 12.64
N PHE A 107 5.29 8.71 11.86
CA PHE A 107 3.90 8.63 12.29
C PHE A 107 3.73 7.73 13.54
N MET A 108 4.38 6.56 13.54
CA MET A 108 4.29 5.61 14.66
C MET A 108 4.93 6.15 15.94
N GLU A 109 6.12 6.77 15.87
CA GLU A 109 6.78 7.30 17.05
C GLU A 109 6.04 8.48 17.68
N VAL A 110 5.44 9.35 16.84
CA VAL A 110 4.68 10.52 17.33
C VAL A 110 3.38 10.10 18.05
N ASN A 111 2.77 8.99 17.60
CA ASN A 111 1.52 8.47 18.16
C ASN A 111 1.72 7.33 19.17
N ASP A 112 2.96 7.05 19.56
CA ASP A 112 3.30 5.97 20.49
C ASP A 112 2.77 4.58 20.02
N TYR A 113 2.97 4.28 18.72
CA TYR A 113 2.54 3.03 18.10
C TYR A 113 3.69 2.03 17.88
N LEU A 114 4.94 2.43 18.17
CA LEU A 114 6.08 1.53 18.14
C LEU A 114 6.03 0.53 19.32
N PRO A 115 6.37 -0.76 19.10
CA PRO A 115 6.34 -1.75 20.18
C PRO A 115 7.20 -1.37 21.39
N SER A 116 8.40 -0.86 21.15
CA SER A 116 9.37 -0.47 22.20
C SER A 116 9.03 0.83 22.91
N HIS A 117 8.07 1.61 22.41
CA HIS A 117 7.78 2.98 22.91
C HIS A 117 8.98 3.93 22.85
N ILE A 118 10.04 3.60 22.10
CA ILE A 118 11.25 4.41 21.93
C ILE A 118 11.21 5.14 20.59
N ARG A 119 11.49 6.44 20.62
CA ARG A 119 11.53 7.23 19.38
C ARG A 119 12.76 6.86 18.53
N VAL A 120 12.50 6.56 17.27
CA VAL A 120 13.49 6.05 16.31
C VAL A 120 14.20 7.17 15.58
N LEU A 121 13.47 8.21 15.17
CA LEU A 121 13.99 9.33 14.37
C LEU A 121 14.24 10.58 15.22
N SER A 122 13.57 10.72 16.35
CA SER A 122 13.62 11.89 17.22
C SER A 122 13.90 11.52 18.66
N SER A 123 13.95 12.52 19.55
CA SER A 123 14.05 12.31 20.99
C SER A 123 12.84 12.92 21.71
N GLU A 124 12.29 12.19 22.67
CA GLU A 124 11.20 12.65 23.53
C GLU A 124 11.62 13.84 24.41
N THR A 125 12.90 13.89 24.75
CA THR A 125 13.49 14.96 25.58
C THR A 125 14.00 16.15 24.75
N GLY A 126 13.80 16.16 23.43
CA GLY A 126 14.24 17.23 22.52
C GLY A 126 15.75 17.28 22.27
N LYS A 127 16.47 16.17 22.52
CA LYS A 127 17.87 16.03 22.11
C LYS A 127 18.00 15.96 20.59
N VAL A 128 19.17 16.31 20.07
CA VAL A 128 19.49 16.18 18.66
C VAL A 128 19.58 14.72 18.24
N GLU A 129 20.18 13.88 19.09
CA GLU A 129 20.30 12.44 18.85
C GLU A 129 18.97 11.73 19.12
N PRO A 130 18.52 10.83 18.22
CA PRO A 130 17.34 10.01 18.46
C PRO A 130 17.47 9.12 19.71
N ASP A 131 16.33 8.83 20.36
CA ASP A 131 16.33 7.95 21.53
C ASP A 131 16.85 6.54 21.19
N LEU A 132 16.58 6.04 19.99
CA LEU A 132 17.14 4.79 19.47
C LEU A 132 18.67 4.72 19.55
N VAL A 133 19.37 5.83 19.28
CA VAL A 133 20.84 5.91 19.34
C VAL A 133 21.32 6.09 20.78
N THR A 134 20.59 6.86 21.59
CA THR A 134 20.98 7.13 22.97
C THR A 134 20.78 5.93 23.88
N THR A 135 19.70 5.14 23.68
CA THR A 135 19.33 3.99 24.51
C THR A 135 19.02 2.74 23.67
N PRO A 136 19.98 2.24 22.85
CA PRO A 136 19.71 1.15 21.93
C PRO A 136 19.31 -0.16 22.59
N PHE A 137 19.77 -0.41 23.82
CA PHE A 137 19.47 -1.64 24.57
C PHE A 137 18.16 -1.59 25.37
N ASP A 138 17.49 -0.43 25.41
CA ASP A 138 16.16 -0.29 26.00
C ASP A 138 15.06 -0.63 24.97
N THR A 139 15.44 -0.89 23.72
CA THR A 139 14.55 -1.36 22.65
C THR A 139 14.24 -2.84 22.81
N GLU A 140 13.12 -3.31 22.25
CA GLU A 140 12.79 -4.74 22.19
C GLU A 140 13.50 -5.47 21.00
N LEU A 141 14.62 -4.89 20.52
CA LEU A 141 15.38 -5.48 19.42
C LEU A 141 16.31 -6.58 19.92
N ASP A 142 16.26 -7.74 19.27
CA ASP A 142 17.17 -8.85 19.56
C ASP A 142 18.55 -8.59 18.95
N PHE A 143 19.56 -8.44 19.80
CA PHE A 143 20.96 -8.28 19.37
C PHE A 143 21.76 -9.53 19.63
N THR A 144 22.56 -9.91 18.64
CA THR A 144 23.60 -10.92 18.84
C THR A 144 24.78 -10.33 19.64
N PRO A 145 25.60 -11.12 20.35
CA PRO A 145 26.77 -10.60 21.06
C PRO A 145 27.74 -9.79 20.20
N ALA A 146 27.88 -10.16 18.93
CA ALA A 146 28.72 -9.41 17.99
C ALA A 146 28.12 -8.05 17.61
N GLU A 147 26.80 -7.95 17.49
CA GLU A 147 26.09 -6.68 17.26
C GLU A 147 26.19 -5.78 18.48
N GLU A 148 26.02 -6.31 19.70
CA GLU A 148 26.19 -5.55 20.95
C GLU A 148 27.59 -4.94 21.07
N GLU A 149 28.63 -5.74 20.80
CA GLU A 149 30.02 -5.25 20.78
C GLU A 149 30.21 -4.15 19.71
N ASN A 150 29.64 -4.33 18.52
CA ASN A 150 29.71 -3.33 17.46
C ASN A 150 28.97 -2.03 17.84
N ILE A 151 27.78 -2.12 18.42
CA ILE A 151 27.00 -0.97 18.92
C ILE A 151 27.83 -0.18 19.95
N LEU A 152 28.43 -0.86 20.94
CA LEU A 152 29.27 -0.23 21.95
C LEU A 152 30.52 0.44 21.34
N ARG A 153 31.14 -0.23 20.36
CA ARG A 153 32.31 0.32 19.64
C ARG A 153 31.94 1.58 18.85
N LEU A 154 30.83 1.54 18.09
CA LEU A 154 30.37 2.69 17.30
C LEU A 154 30.01 3.87 18.20
N LYS A 155 29.35 3.60 19.33
CA LYS A 155 28.99 4.61 20.32
C LYS A 155 30.23 5.26 20.97
N THR A 156 31.22 4.43 21.33
CA THR A 156 32.48 4.92 21.93
C THR A 156 33.28 5.77 20.94
N ASN A 157 33.24 5.42 19.65
CA ASN A 157 33.94 6.16 18.60
C ASN A 157 33.15 7.37 18.07
N ASN A 158 31.98 7.67 18.63
CA ASN A 158 31.07 8.72 18.18
C ASN A 158 30.67 8.59 16.70
N ALA A 159 30.63 7.35 16.17
CA ALA A 159 30.22 7.04 14.79
C ALA A 159 28.68 6.95 14.72
N LEU A 160 28.00 8.07 14.97
CA LEU A 160 26.55 8.11 15.22
C LEU A 160 25.73 7.74 13.98
N ASP A 161 26.15 8.13 12.78
CA ASP A 161 25.43 7.80 11.54
C ASP A 161 25.52 6.30 11.22
N GLU A 162 26.69 5.69 11.44
CA GLU A 162 26.84 4.24 11.27
C GLU A 162 26.02 3.47 12.30
N LEU A 163 26.01 3.93 13.55
CA LEU A 163 25.21 3.36 14.63
C LEU A 163 23.72 3.48 14.31
N PHE A 164 23.28 4.68 13.93
CA PHE A 164 21.90 4.90 13.55
C PHE A 164 21.47 4.01 12.39
N ARG A 165 22.27 3.95 11.32
CA ARG A 165 21.98 3.10 10.16
C ARG A 165 21.79 1.63 10.55
N LEU A 166 22.67 1.08 11.38
CA LEU A 166 22.58 -0.30 11.87
C LEU A 166 21.29 -0.53 12.65
N LEU A 167 21.00 0.34 13.62
CA LEU A 167 19.82 0.24 14.48
C LEU A 167 18.52 0.47 13.70
N PHE A 168 18.50 1.41 12.76
CA PHE A 168 17.35 1.74 11.93
C PHE A 168 16.97 0.59 11.00
N ILE A 169 17.94 -0.05 10.34
CA ILE A 169 17.70 -1.25 9.53
C ILE A 169 17.13 -2.36 10.40
N LYS A 170 17.70 -2.59 11.58
CA LYS A 170 17.23 -3.62 12.50
C LYS A 170 15.82 -3.34 13.00
N GLN A 171 15.51 -2.09 13.30
CA GLN A 171 14.15 -1.65 13.66
C GLN A 171 13.16 -1.87 12.51
N CYS A 172 13.52 -1.53 11.29
CA CYS A 172 12.68 -1.79 10.12
C CYS A 172 12.42 -3.29 9.92
N ASN A 173 13.45 -4.13 10.09
CA ASN A 173 13.32 -5.58 9.96
C ASN A 173 12.48 -6.20 11.08
N ALA A 174 12.52 -5.65 12.31
CA ALA A 174 11.63 -6.06 13.39
C ALA A 174 10.17 -5.67 13.13
N LEU A 175 9.93 -4.49 12.55
CA LEU A 175 8.59 -4.04 12.17
C LEU A 175 7.95 -4.90 11.06
N ASN A 176 8.71 -5.71 10.33
CA ASN A 176 8.18 -6.70 9.39
C ASN A 176 7.18 -7.66 10.05
N GLU A 177 7.37 -8.01 11.31
CA GLU A 177 6.49 -8.95 12.01
C GLU A 177 5.06 -8.41 12.21
N ILE A 178 4.92 -7.10 12.29
CA ILE A 178 3.63 -6.44 12.54
C ILE A 178 3.06 -5.69 11.34
N LEU A 179 3.91 -5.29 10.39
CA LEU A 179 3.55 -4.55 9.18
C LEU A 179 4.34 -5.07 7.96
N PRO A 180 4.14 -6.35 7.57
CA PRO A 180 4.97 -7.02 6.56
C PRO A 180 4.94 -6.34 5.19
N ALA A 181 3.83 -5.75 4.78
CA ALA A 181 3.70 -5.13 3.47
C ALA A 181 4.53 -3.86 3.29
N LEU A 182 4.81 -3.13 4.40
CA LEU A 182 5.61 -1.90 4.35
C LEU A 182 7.08 -2.13 4.73
N PHE A 183 7.30 -3.03 5.69
CA PHE A 183 8.63 -3.32 6.23
C PHE A 183 9.11 -4.71 5.77
N GLU A 184 9.01 -5.00 4.48
CA GLU A 184 9.61 -6.24 3.94
C GLU A 184 11.06 -6.37 4.41
N LYS A 185 11.45 -7.59 4.84
CA LYS A 185 12.82 -7.83 5.29
C LYS A 185 13.79 -7.55 4.15
N THR A 186 14.65 -6.59 4.38
CA THR A 186 15.71 -6.24 3.45
C THR A 186 17.04 -6.77 4.01
N ASN A 187 17.68 -7.66 3.28
CA ASN A 187 19.08 -8.02 3.43
C ASN A 187 19.77 -7.95 2.05
N ASP A 188 19.35 -6.96 1.26
CA ASP A 188 19.73 -6.81 -0.13
C ASP A 188 20.32 -5.42 -0.43
N TYR A 189 20.33 -5.07 -1.71
CA TYR A 189 20.89 -3.80 -2.18
C TYR A 189 20.15 -2.56 -1.64
N THR A 190 18.92 -2.68 -1.17
CA THR A 190 18.20 -1.54 -0.58
C THR A 190 18.85 -1.09 0.72
N GLU A 191 19.31 -2.03 1.55
CA GLU A 191 20.13 -1.74 2.74
C GLU A 191 21.51 -1.21 2.38
N LEU A 192 22.17 -1.83 1.38
CA LEU A 192 23.49 -1.43 0.91
C LEU A 192 23.52 0.04 0.48
N LEU A 193 22.44 0.48 -0.19
CA LEU A 193 22.33 1.83 -0.74
C LEU A 193 21.78 2.85 0.26
N LEU A 194 21.33 2.44 1.44
CA LEU A 194 20.85 3.37 2.47
C LEU A 194 21.98 4.26 2.97
N ASN A 195 21.76 5.57 2.85
CA ASN A 195 22.67 6.59 3.35
C ASN A 195 21.88 7.65 4.12
N LEU A 196 21.71 7.44 5.43
CA LEU A 196 21.01 8.36 6.33
C LEU A 196 21.99 8.91 7.36
N SER A 197 21.86 10.20 7.66
CA SER A 197 22.56 10.87 8.75
C SER A 197 21.56 11.42 9.75
N VAL A 198 21.90 11.35 11.02
CA VAL A 198 21.16 11.96 12.14
C VAL A 198 21.90 13.16 12.72
N VAL A 199 23.15 13.38 12.31
CA VAL A 199 23.96 14.53 12.74
C VAL A 199 23.99 15.64 11.68
N ASP A 200 23.71 15.32 10.42
CA ASP A 200 23.70 16.28 9.32
C ASP A 200 22.38 17.08 9.31
N GLN A 201 22.49 18.39 9.46
CA GLN A 201 21.33 19.30 9.39
C GLN A 201 20.74 19.42 7.98
N ASP A 202 21.47 19.00 6.94
CA ASP A 202 20.98 18.86 5.56
C ASP A 202 20.48 17.43 5.26
N GLY A 203 20.35 16.59 6.29
CA GLY A 203 19.89 15.21 6.19
C GLY A 203 18.36 15.09 6.17
N VAL A 204 17.85 14.04 5.51
CA VAL A 204 16.39 13.81 5.36
C VAL A 204 15.72 13.63 6.73
N VAL A 205 16.38 12.99 7.70
CA VAL A 205 15.84 12.80 9.06
C VAL A 205 15.67 14.15 9.76
N TYR A 206 16.68 15.03 9.67
CA TYR A 206 16.62 16.35 10.28
C TYR A 206 15.44 17.18 9.73
N HIS A 207 15.31 17.26 8.40
CA HIS A 207 14.22 18.01 7.77
C HIS A 207 12.84 17.42 8.03
N LEU A 208 12.70 16.10 8.09
CA LEU A 208 11.43 15.45 8.45
C LEU A 208 10.92 15.88 9.84
N ILE A 209 11.84 16.07 10.79
CA ILE A 209 11.52 16.43 12.17
C ILE A 209 11.27 17.93 12.32
N HIS A 210 12.02 18.77 11.59
CA HIS A 210 12.02 20.22 11.82
C HIS A 210 11.15 21.01 10.83
N ASP A 211 10.96 20.55 9.61
CA ASP A 211 10.18 21.27 8.59
C ASP A 211 8.68 20.96 8.66
N ILE A 212 8.31 19.79 9.21
CA ILE A 212 6.91 19.40 9.40
C ILE A 212 6.60 19.41 10.89
N ASP A 213 5.57 20.15 11.28
CA ASP A 213 5.13 20.23 12.69
C ASP A 213 4.72 18.83 13.17
N GLU A 214 5.25 18.41 14.33
CA GLU A 214 4.91 17.13 14.95
C GLU A 214 3.39 16.98 15.15
N ASN A 215 2.69 18.07 15.44
CA ASN A 215 1.23 18.05 15.61
C ASN A 215 0.49 17.65 14.32
N ASP A 216 1.09 17.83 13.13
CA ASP A 216 0.49 17.36 11.87
C ASP A 216 0.46 15.83 11.77
N PHE A 217 1.36 15.12 12.46
CA PHE A 217 1.36 13.67 12.62
C PHE A 217 0.55 13.18 13.83
N ASN A 218 0.36 14.00 14.86
CA ASN A 218 -0.22 13.59 16.14
C ASN A 218 -1.74 13.62 16.10
N ILE A 219 -2.37 12.43 16.12
CA ILE A 219 -3.83 12.27 16.04
C ILE A 219 -4.56 12.93 17.21
N GLU A 220 -4.02 12.85 18.41
CA GLU A 220 -4.62 13.44 19.61
C GLU A 220 -4.61 14.97 19.57
N LYS A 221 -3.71 15.58 18.77
CA LYS A 221 -3.58 17.03 18.60
C LYS A 221 -4.19 17.54 17.29
N GLY A 222 -4.98 16.72 16.59
CA GLY A 222 -5.67 17.09 15.35
C GLY A 222 -4.92 16.76 14.07
N GLY A 223 -3.79 16.05 14.17
CA GLY A 223 -3.15 15.38 13.02
C GLY A 223 -4.00 14.24 12.49
N GLN A 224 -3.76 13.85 11.28
CA GLN A 224 -4.58 12.85 10.58
C GLN A 224 -3.70 11.89 9.79
N VAL A 225 -4.17 10.66 9.59
CA VAL A 225 -3.50 9.64 8.77
C VAL A 225 -3.33 10.11 7.32
N GLU A 226 -4.17 11.02 6.85
CA GLU A 226 -4.13 11.63 5.50
C GLU A 226 -2.82 12.36 5.18
N ILE A 227 -2.00 12.72 6.19
CA ILE A 227 -0.67 13.29 5.95
C ILE A 227 0.18 12.38 5.06
N ILE A 228 0.02 11.07 5.19
CA ILE A 228 0.71 10.04 4.39
C ILE A 228 0.36 10.21 2.91
N GLY A 229 -0.93 10.42 2.60
CA GLY A 229 -1.40 10.64 1.24
C GLY A 229 -0.90 11.93 0.62
N TRP A 230 -0.82 13.02 1.39
CA TRP A 230 -0.25 14.27 0.93
C TRP A 230 1.25 14.15 0.64
N LEU A 231 2.01 13.48 1.50
CA LEU A 231 3.42 13.21 1.29
C LEU A 231 3.66 12.39 0.00
N TYR A 232 2.85 11.36 -0.23
CA TYR A 232 2.88 10.56 -1.45
C TYR A 232 2.60 11.40 -2.70
N GLN A 233 1.53 12.19 -2.71
CA GLN A 233 1.21 13.05 -3.84
C GLN A 233 2.33 14.01 -4.18
N TYR A 234 2.90 14.66 -3.17
CA TYR A 234 3.93 15.66 -3.40
C TYR A 234 5.28 15.05 -3.80
N TYR A 235 5.60 13.87 -3.29
CA TYR A 235 6.76 13.09 -3.75
C TYR A 235 6.72 12.83 -5.26
N ASN A 236 5.54 12.53 -5.81
CA ASN A 236 5.34 12.24 -7.23
C ASN A 236 5.20 13.49 -8.12
N THR A 237 5.35 14.69 -7.59
CA THR A 237 5.17 15.95 -8.38
C THR A 237 6.13 16.03 -9.56
N GLU A 238 7.41 15.74 -9.35
CA GLU A 238 8.43 15.82 -10.43
C GLU A 238 8.30 14.69 -11.45
N PRO A 239 8.11 13.42 -11.08
CA PRO A 239 7.78 12.34 -12.02
C PRO A 239 6.57 12.67 -12.90
N LYS A 240 5.51 13.23 -12.32
CA LYS A 240 4.32 13.69 -13.04
C LYS A 240 4.66 14.74 -14.10
N ASN A 241 5.40 15.78 -13.70
CA ASN A 241 5.80 16.85 -14.61
C ASN A 241 6.69 16.34 -15.75
N ALA A 242 7.62 15.43 -15.45
CA ALA A 242 8.51 14.80 -16.44
C ALA A 242 7.72 13.96 -17.45
N ALA A 243 6.74 13.18 -17.00
CA ALA A 243 5.90 12.36 -17.87
C ALA A 243 5.04 13.22 -18.82
N PHE A 244 4.51 14.36 -18.36
CA PHE A 244 3.78 15.30 -19.23
C PHE A 244 4.66 16.11 -20.17
N ALA A 245 5.92 16.33 -19.82
CA ALA A 245 6.86 17.10 -20.66
C ALA A 245 7.41 16.28 -21.84
N LYS A 246 7.34 14.95 -21.78
CA LYS A 246 7.83 14.09 -22.86
C LYS A 246 6.85 14.04 -24.03
N ASN A 247 7.39 13.96 -25.25
CA ASN A 247 6.63 13.68 -26.47
C ASN A 247 6.51 12.17 -26.68
N GLY A 248 5.55 11.50 -26.03
CA GLY A 248 5.40 10.04 -26.16
C GLY A 248 4.16 9.50 -25.46
N LYS A 249 3.95 8.20 -25.58
CA LYS A 249 2.89 7.49 -24.84
C LYS A 249 3.26 7.38 -23.37
N ILE A 250 2.24 7.40 -22.51
CA ILE A 250 2.38 7.13 -21.10
C ILE A 250 2.53 5.62 -20.91
N THR A 251 3.63 5.22 -20.28
CA THR A 251 3.91 3.81 -19.98
C THR A 251 3.23 3.38 -18.68
N LYS A 252 3.11 2.07 -18.44
CA LYS A 252 2.54 1.54 -17.20
C LYS A 252 3.21 2.10 -15.94
N ASP A 253 4.53 2.27 -15.96
CA ASP A 253 5.29 2.80 -14.82
C ASP A 253 5.05 4.29 -14.57
N GLU A 254 4.54 5.02 -15.55
CA GLU A 254 4.21 6.44 -15.45
C GLU A 254 2.74 6.70 -15.11
N ILE A 255 1.84 5.74 -15.39
CA ILE A 255 0.41 5.87 -15.08
C ILE A 255 0.17 6.32 -13.63
N PRO A 256 0.80 5.70 -12.60
CA PRO A 256 0.60 6.13 -11.22
C PRO A 256 0.94 7.62 -11.00
N ALA A 257 2.05 8.10 -11.52
CA ALA A 257 2.48 9.49 -11.33
C ALA A 257 1.56 10.48 -12.04
N VAL A 258 1.14 10.20 -13.29
CA VAL A 258 0.32 11.13 -14.10
C VAL A 258 -1.14 11.17 -13.68
N THR A 259 -1.69 10.05 -13.20
CA THR A 259 -3.10 9.93 -12.82
C THR A 259 -3.34 10.19 -11.34
N GLN A 260 -2.27 10.18 -10.53
CA GLN A 260 -2.39 10.42 -9.10
C GLN A 260 -2.98 11.80 -8.81
N LEU A 261 -4.09 11.79 -8.08
CA LEU A 261 -4.75 12.96 -7.54
C LEU A 261 -5.26 12.62 -6.14
N PHE A 262 -4.70 13.25 -5.11
CA PHE A 262 -5.22 13.09 -3.76
C PHE A 262 -6.60 13.76 -3.65
N THR A 263 -7.62 12.97 -3.44
CA THR A 263 -9.02 13.42 -3.40
C THR A 263 -9.21 14.34 -2.20
N PRO A 264 -9.73 15.56 -2.36
CA PRO A 264 -10.05 16.44 -1.23
C PRO A 264 -10.99 15.77 -0.22
N ASP A 265 -10.73 15.95 1.07
CA ASP A 265 -11.46 15.29 2.17
C ASP A 265 -12.99 15.43 2.05
N TRP A 266 -13.48 16.62 1.70
CA TRP A 266 -14.93 16.82 1.55
C TRP A 266 -15.55 15.99 0.42
N ILE A 267 -14.79 15.71 -0.67
CA ILE A 267 -15.22 14.84 -1.78
C ILE A 267 -15.26 13.39 -1.29
N VAL A 268 -14.25 12.96 -0.57
CA VAL A 268 -14.21 11.60 0.01
C VAL A 268 -15.41 11.39 0.91
N ARG A 269 -15.67 12.33 1.83
CA ARG A 269 -16.83 12.27 2.71
C ARG A 269 -18.14 12.26 1.93
N TYR A 270 -18.28 13.12 0.93
CA TYR A 270 -19.46 13.13 0.07
C TYR A 270 -19.68 11.77 -0.61
N MET A 271 -18.65 11.21 -1.22
CA MET A 271 -18.77 9.91 -1.90
C MET A 271 -19.17 8.78 -0.95
N VAL A 272 -18.48 8.65 0.17
CA VAL A 272 -18.70 7.54 1.11
C VAL A 272 -20.03 7.68 1.84
N GLN A 273 -20.41 8.90 2.29
CA GLN A 273 -21.68 9.14 2.96
C GLN A 273 -22.89 8.89 2.05
N ASN A 274 -22.75 9.15 0.74
CA ASN A 274 -23.84 8.96 -0.23
C ASN A 274 -23.79 7.60 -0.96
N SER A 275 -22.89 6.70 -0.58
CA SER A 275 -22.86 5.31 -1.04
C SER A 275 -22.98 4.35 0.14
N LEU A 276 -21.93 4.14 0.90
CA LEU A 276 -21.95 3.28 2.10
C LEU A 276 -22.94 3.79 3.16
N GLY A 277 -22.91 5.10 3.45
CA GLY A 277 -23.87 5.73 4.37
C GLY A 277 -25.31 5.61 3.88
N ARG A 278 -25.54 5.63 2.57
CA ARG A 278 -26.87 5.39 1.98
C ARG A 278 -27.40 4.01 2.33
N LEU A 279 -26.59 2.94 2.23
CA LEU A 279 -27.01 1.59 2.62
C LEU A 279 -27.46 1.51 4.07
N PHE A 280 -26.75 2.20 4.97
CA PHE A 280 -27.12 2.28 6.38
C PHE A 280 -28.46 2.98 6.57
N ILE A 281 -28.66 4.12 5.95
CA ILE A 281 -29.91 4.89 6.07
C ILE A 281 -31.09 4.11 5.50
N ASP A 282 -30.93 3.44 4.36
CA ASP A 282 -31.98 2.63 3.76
C ASP A 282 -32.38 1.46 4.67
N LYS A 283 -31.42 0.78 5.30
CA LYS A 283 -31.70 -0.24 6.30
C LYS A 283 -32.47 0.32 7.49
N ARG A 284 -32.04 1.45 8.05
CA ARG A 284 -32.72 2.07 9.19
C ARG A 284 -34.16 2.52 8.84
N LYS A 285 -34.41 2.93 7.60
CA LYS A 285 -35.76 3.18 7.10
C LYS A 285 -36.62 1.91 7.10
N ASN A 286 -36.09 0.81 6.59
CA ASN A 286 -36.80 -0.46 6.52
C ASN A 286 -37.11 -1.03 7.92
N GLU A 287 -36.22 -0.79 8.90
CA GLU A 287 -36.45 -1.13 10.32
C GLU A 287 -37.49 -0.25 11.02
N GLY A 288 -38.06 0.74 10.33
CA GLY A 288 -39.12 1.62 10.85
C GLY A 288 -38.63 2.66 11.87
N VAL A 289 -37.32 2.93 11.94
CA VAL A 289 -36.71 3.93 12.85
C VAL A 289 -37.32 5.33 12.66
N PHE A 290 -37.90 5.59 11.48
CA PHE A 290 -38.58 6.85 11.16
C PHE A 290 -40.06 6.84 11.42
N ALA A 291 -40.65 5.72 11.86
CA ALA A 291 -42.09 5.63 12.18
C ALA A 291 -42.33 6.19 13.57
N ASP A 292 -42.89 7.38 13.69
CA ASP A 292 -43.32 7.98 14.98
C ASP A 292 -44.66 7.45 15.49
N GLY A 293 -45.07 6.26 15.06
CA GLY A 293 -46.29 5.59 15.52
C GLY A 293 -47.60 6.21 15.04
N ARG A 294 -47.57 7.30 14.27
CA ARG A 294 -48.75 7.84 13.60
C ARG A 294 -48.87 7.20 12.22
N GLY A 295 -49.97 6.53 11.96
CA GLY A 295 -50.19 5.82 10.71
C GLY A 295 -49.91 6.69 9.49
N LEU A 296 -49.05 6.21 8.59
CA LEU A 296 -48.82 6.80 7.26
C LEU A 296 -50.16 6.93 6.47
N ASP A 297 -51.17 6.18 6.89
CA ASP A 297 -52.54 6.17 6.28
C ASP A 297 -53.33 7.47 6.49
N GLU A 298 -52.91 8.34 7.42
CA GLU A 298 -53.56 9.62 7.70
C GLU A 298 -52.87 10.84 7.06
N MET A 299 -51.72 10.65 6.37
CA MET A 299 -50.92 11.71 5.75
C MET A 299 -51.19 11.80 4.24
N THR A 300 -51.08 13.00 3.70
CA THR A 300 -50.95 13.18 2.25
C THR A 300 -49.61 12.65 1.79
N TRP A 301 -49.49 12.31 0.49
CA TRP A 301 -48.22 11.85 -0.08
C TRP A 301 -47.07 12.84 0.14
N ASP A 302 -47.34 14.14 -0.07
CA ASP A 302 -46.32 15.19 0.09
C ASP A 302 -45.84 15.31 1.54
N GLU A 303 -46.73 15.20 2.53
CA GLU A 303 -46.38 15.19 3.95
C GLU A 303 -45.55 13.98 4.34
N ALA A 304 -45.87 12.81 3.78
CA ALA A 304 -45.07 11.58 4.01
C ALA A 304 -43.65 11.69 3.44
N GLU A 305 -43.49 12.23 2.22
CA GLU A 305 -42.19 12.47 1.61
C GLU A 305 -41.38 13.54 2.37
N GLU A 306 -41.96 14.63 2.80
CA GLU A 306 -41.30 15.65 3.60
C GLU A 306 -40.80 15.08 4.95
N LYS A 307 -41.65 14.28 5.60
CA LYS A 307 -41.29 13.59 6.85
C LYS A 307 -40.13 12.63 6.65
N ARG A 308 -40.13 11.83 5.57
CA ARG A 308 -39.06 10.92 5.22
C ARG A 308 -37.74 11.67 5.01
N ILE A 309 -37.73 12.74 4.21
CA ILE A 309 -36.56 13.58 3.96
C ILE A 309 -36.00 14.17 5.26
N THR A 310 -36.91 14.64 6.13
CA THR A 310 -36.50 15.20 7.43
C THR A 310 -35.88 14.14 8.34
N ALA A 311 -36.41 12.92 8.34
CA ALA A 311 -35.88 11.81 9.11
C ALA A 311 -34.49 11.36 8.60
N GLU A 312 -34.28 11.30 7.29
CA GLU A 312 -32.95 11.03 6.71
C GLU A 312 -31.92 12.09 7.10
N LYS A 313 -32.29 13.38 7.05
CA LYS A 313 -31.42 14.48 7.50
C LYS A 313 -31.08 14.36 8.97
N HIS A 314 -32.06 14.08 9.82
CA HIS A 314 -31.84 13.94 11.25
C HIS A 314 -30.88 12.77 11.58
N LEU A 315 -31.05 11.62 10.91
CA LEU A 315 -30.15 10.50 11.09
C LEU A 315 -28.73 10.82 10.60
N ALA A 316 -28.59 11.48 9.45
CA ALA A 316 -27.29 11.91 8.95
C ALA A 316 -26.61 12.93 9.89
N GLU A 317 -27.39 13.82 10.53
CA GLU A 317 -26.91 14.74 11.56
C GLU A 317 -26.44 13.99 12.82
N GLN A 318 -27.17 12.98 13.27
CA GLN A 318 -26.78 12.12 14.39
C GLN A 318 -25.45 11.37 14.12
N MET A 319 -25.23 10.95 12.87
CA MET A 319 -24.00 10.31 12.42
C MET A 319 -22.89 11.30 12.07
N GLU A 320 -23.12 12.61 12.21
CA GLU A 320 -22.19 13.69 11.82
C GLU A 320 -21.83 13.67 10.32
N TRP A 321 -22.73 13.18 9.47
CA TRP A 321 -22.51 13.08 8.02
C TRP A 321 -22.91 14.37 7.29
N LYS A 322 -22.07 15.36 7.42
CA LYS A 322 -22.29 16.72 6.89
C LYS A 322 -22.55 16.79 5.38
N TYR A 323 -22.04 15.85 4.61
CA TYR A 323 -22.10 15.83 3.15
C TYR A 323 -23.12 14.82 2.62
N TYR A 324 -23.91 14.20 3.49
CA TYR A 324 -24.99 13.33 3.09
C TYR A 324 -26.12 14.14 2.45
N LEU A 325 -26.64 13.65 1.32
CA LEU A 325 -27.78 14.23 0.62
C LEU A 325 -28.97 13.28 0.74
N PRO A 326 -30.08 13.72 1.38
CA PRO A 326 -31.31 12.95 1.38
C PRO A 326 -31.84 12.76 -0.04
N GLU A 327 -32.58 11.69 -0.26
CA GLU A 327 -33.29 11.51 -1.52
C GLU A 327 -34.30 12.66 -1.76
N ALA A 328 -34.36 13.11 -3.00
CA ALA A 328 -35.39 14.09 -3.40
C ALA A 328 -36.83 13.50 -3.24
N ALA A 329 -37.79 14.35 -3.07
CA ALA A 329 -39.19 13.94 -3.10
C ALA A 329 -39.55 13.29 -4.45
N GLN A 330 -40.25 12.16 -4.40
CA GLN A 330 -40.60 11.34 -5.56
C GLN A 330 -42.12 11.20 -5.72
N THR A 331 -42.57 10.85 -6.93
CA THR A 331 -43.96 10.38 -7.09
C THR A 331 -44.13 9.02 -6.41
N LYS A 332 -45.39 8.67 -6.11
CA LYS A 332 -45.70 7.40 -5.45
C LYS A 332 -45.18 6.19 -6.23
N GLU A 333 -45.33 6.19 -7.54
CA GLU A 333 -44.92 5.09 -8.43
C GLU A 333 -43.39 4.90 -8.43
N VAL A 334 -42.64 6.00 -8.45
CA VAL A 334 -41.16 5.97 -8.39
C VAL A 334 -40.72 5.50 -7.00
N ARG A 335 -41.33 5.98 -5.93
CA ARG A 335 -41.01 5.55 -4.56
C ARG A 335 -41.22 4.05 -4.36
N GLU A 336 -42.33 3.49 -4.81
CA GLU A 336 -42.62 2.05 -4.72
C GLU A 336 -41.57 1.20 -5.48
N GLN A 337 -41.00 1.72 -6.57
CA GLN A 337 -39.92 1.03 -7.28
C GLN A 337 -38.59 1.14 -6.52
N LEU A 338 -38.23 2.31 -5.99
CA LEU A 338 -37.03 2.52 -5.19
C LEU A 338 -37.05 1.66 -3.93
N ASP A 339 -38.18 1.62 -3.21
CA ASP A 339 -38.32 0.80 -2.00
C ASP A 339 -38.12 -0.71 -2.30
N LYS A 340 -38.60 -1.21 -3.43
CA LYS A 340 -38.33 -2.59 -3.86
C LYS A 340 -36.85 -2.85 -4.13
N ILE A 341 -36.14 -1.90 -4.76
CA ILE A 341 -34.70 -1.99 -5.04
C ILE A 341 -33.94 -1.98 -3.72
N GLN A 342 -34.27 -1.06 -2.82
CA GLN A 342 -33.62 -0.92 -1.51
C GLN A 342 -33.81 -2.18 -0.64
N GLN A 343 -35.01 -2.75 -0.61
CA GLN A 343 -35.28 -4.01 0.10
C GLN A 343 -34.49 -5.21 -0.46
N GLN A 344 -34.23 -5.24 -1.78
CA GLN A 344 -33.44 -6.31 -2.40
C GLN A 344 -31.94 -6.19 -2.11
N SER A 345 -31.45 -4.99 -1.86
CA SER A 345 -30.04 -4.68 -1.56
C SER A 345 -29.74 -4.56 -0.07
N GLU A 346 -30.71 -4.84 0.82
CA GLU A 346 -30.53 -4.73 2.25
C GLU A 346 -29.54 -5.79 2.78
N TYR A 347 -28.48 -5.33 3.46
CA TYR A 347 -27.56 -6.23 4.14
C TYR A 347 -28.15 -6.76 5.45
N LYS A 348 -27.87 -8.01 5.79
CA LYS A 348 -28.35 -8.67 7.02
C LYS A 348 -27.50 -8.30 8.23
N ASP A 349 -26.20 -8.37 8.05
CA ASP A 349 -25.21 -8.07 9.09
C ASP A 349 -24.18 -7.09 8.51
N VAL A 350 -23.69 -6.16 9.33
CA VAL A 350 -22.68 -5.18 8.91
C VAL A 350 -21.40 -5.85 8.44
N ARG A 351 -21.11 -7.08 8.92
CA ARG A 351 -19.96 -7.89 8.51
C ARG A 351 -20.04 -8.40 7.07
N ASP A 352 -21.25 -8.44 6.50
CA ASP A 352 -21.47 -8.94 5.13
C ASP A 352 -21.21 -7.86 4.07
N ILE A 353 -21.18 -6.58 4.47
CA ILE A 353 -20.97 -5.46 3.55
C ILE A 353 -19.55 -5.49 3.01
N LYS A 354 -19.41 -5.43 1.68
CA LYS A 354 -18.13 -5.33 0.99
C LYS A 354 -18.00 -4.02 0.25
N VAL A 355 -16.97 -3.27 0.61
CA VAL A 355 -16.63 -1.95 0.03
C VAL A 355 -15.29 -2.04 -0.65
N ILE A 356 -15.19 -1.63 -1.91
CA ILE A 356 -13.91 -1.59 -2.64
C ILE A 356 -13.58 -0.20 -3.16
N ASP A 357 -12.30 0.14 -3.08
CA ASP A 357 -11.66 1.18 -3.89
C ASP A 357 -10.70 0.51 -4.89
N PRO A 358 -11.08 0.35 -6.17
CA PRO A 358 -10.24 -0.32 -7.17
C PRO A 358 -9.07 0.52 -7.70
N CYS A 359 -8.93 1.77 -7.26
CA CYS A 359 -7.81 2.68 -7.55
C CYS A 359 -7.43 3.45 -6.29
N MET A 360 -7.12 2.69 -5.23
CA MET A 360 -7.08 3.21 -3.85
C MET A 360 -6.02 4.28 -3.58
N GLY A 361 -4.98 4.40 -4.43
CA GLY A 361 -3.87 5.31 -4.17
C GLY A 361 -3.26 5.04 -2.78
N SER A 362 -3.13 6.09 -1.98
CA SER A 362 -2.67 5.98 -0.58
C SER A 362 -3.77 5.61 0.43
N GLY A 363 -4.94 5.16 -0.01
CA GLY A 363 -6.01 4.63 0.84
C GLY A 363 -6.92 5.67 1.49
N HIS A 364 -6.92 6.93 1.06
CA HIS A 364 -7.72 7.99 1.70
C HIS A 364 -9.23 7.68 1.75
N ILE A 365 -9.80 7.14 0.67
CA ILE A 365 -11.21 6.72 0.63
C ILE A 365 -11.45 5.59 1.61
N LEU A 366 -10.56 4.58 1.66
CA LEU A 366 -10.68 3.44 2.57
C LEU A 366 -10.58 3.86 4.05
N VAL A 367 -9.70 4.82 4.38
CA VAL A 367 -9.57 5.37 5.75
C VAL A 367 -10.88 6.01 6.21
N TYR A 368 -11.55 6.77 5.36
CA TYR A 368 -12.83 7.36 5.73
C TYR A 368 -14.00 6.34 5.69
N ALA A 369 -13.98 5.40 4.75
CA ALA A 369 -14.94 4.30 4.75
C ALA A 369 -14.84 3.46 6.04
N PHE A 370 -13.62 3.31 6.60
CA PHE A 370 -13.42 2.70 7.91
C PHE A 370 -14.19 3.44 9.02
N ASP A 371 -14.16 4.78 9.05
CA ASP A 371 -14.89 5.57 10.04
C ASP A 371 -16.40 5.36 9.93
N VAL A 372 -16.95 5.37 8.72
CA VAL A 372 -18.39 5.13 8.49
C VAL A 372 -18.76 3.70 8.89
N LEU A 373 -17.98 2.69 8.52
CA LEU A 373 -18.19 1.31 8.96
C LEU A 373 -18.13 1.19 10.48
N MET A 374 -17.16 1.84 11.14
CA MET A 374 -17.08 1.82 12.60
C MET A 374 -18.35 2.32 13.26
N GLN A 375 -18.91 3.45 12.76
CA GLN A 375 -20.19 3.97 13.25
C GLN A 375 -21.34 2.96 13.03
N MET A 376 -21.36 2.27 11.88
CA MET A 376 -22.36 1.24 11.59
C MET A 376 -22.22 0.01 12.52
N TYR A 377 -21.00 -0.39 12.86
CA TYR A 377 -20.74 -1.45 13.83
C TYR A 377 -21.14 -1.08 15.24
N GLU A 378 -20.87 0.17 15.66
CA GLU A 378 -21.31 0.69 16.97
C GLU A 378 -22.83 0.75 17.08
N ASP A 379 -23.52 1.21 16.04
CA ASP A 379 -24.98 1.21 15.97
C ASP A 379 -25.56 -0.22 16.04
N ALA A 380 -24.87 -1.19 15.44
CA ALA A 380 -25.24 -2.60 15.54
C ALA A 380 -24.84 -3.28 16.88
N GLY A 381 -24.24 -2.52 17.81
CA GLY A 381 -23.90 -2.98 19.17
C GLY A 381 -22.56 -3.70 19.31
N TYR A 382 -21.69 -3.64 18.31
CA TYR A 382 -20.34 -4.19 18.41
C TYR A 382 -19.43 -3.25 19.20
N ASN A 383 -18.46 -3.83 19.92
CA ASN A 383 -17.40 -3.01 20.52
C ASN A 383 -16.36 -2.60 19.48
N GLN A 384 -15.76 -1.42 19.65
CA GLN A 384 -14.81 -0.82 18.71
C GLN A 384 -13.61 -1.72 18.38
N ARG A 385 -13.11 -2.46 19.35
CA ARG A 385 -11.93 -3.31 19.19
C ARG A 385 -12.19 -4.46 18.21
N ASP A 386 -13.32 -5.17 18.38
CA ASP A 386 -13.68 -6.30 17.52
C ASP A 386 -14.17 -5.79 16.16
N ALA A 387 -14.87 -4.65 16.14
CA ALA A 387 -15.26 -3.96 14.92
C ALA A 387 -14.05 -3.59 14.07
N ALA A 388 -13.00 -3.01 14.65
CA ALA A 388 -11.80 -2.62 13.92
C ALA A 388 -11.14 -3.81 13.20
N LYS A 389 -11.06 -4.96 13.85
CA LYS A 389 -10.53 -6.18 13.23
C LYS A 389 -11.46 -6.67 12.10
N SER A 390 -12.77 -6.74 12.37
CA SER A 390 -13.75 -7.21 11.40
C SER A 390 -13.81 -6.33 10.15
N ILE A 391 -13.70 -5.01 10.29
CA ILE A 391 -13.65 -4.08 9.16
C ILE A 391 -12.48 -4.39 8.22
N LEU A 392 -11.29 -4.64 8.76
CA LEU A 392 -10.11 -4.99 7.96
C LEU A 392 -10.25 -6.33 7.24
N GLU A 393 -10.80 -7.33 7.93
CA GLU A 393 -10.84 -8.71 7.44
C GLU A 393 -12.03 -8.97 6.50
N ASN A 394 -13.16 -8.25 6.67
CA ASN A 394 -14.40 -8.59 5.98
C ASN A 394 -14.96 -7.48 5.07
N ASN A 395 -14.73 -6.20 5.39
CA ASN A 395 -15.48 -5.13 4.75
C ASN A 395 -14.69 -4.31 3.74
N LEU A 396 -13.42 -3.96 4.03
CA LEU A 396 -12.64 -3.05 3.20
C LEU A 396 -11.73 -3.80 2.24
N TYR A 397 -11.85 -3.45 0.96
CA TYR A 397 -11.02 -3.97 -0.12
C TYR A 397 -10.41 -2.82 -0.90
N GLY A 398 -9.18 -3.02 -1.37
CA GLY A 398 -8.50 -2.00 -2.17
C GLY A 398 -7.53 -2.60 -3.17
N LEU A 399 -7.45 -1.99 -4.36
CA LEU A 399 -6.52 -2.37 -5.40
C LEU A 399 -5.78 -1.14 -5.93
N ASP A 400 -4.52 -1.29 -6.26
CA ASP A 400 -3.75 -0.31 -7.02
C ASP A 400 -2.74 -1.00 -7.93
N ILE A 401 -2.29 -0.34 -9.00
CA ILE A 401 -1.22 -0.85 -9.86
C ILE A 401 0.18 -0.52 -9.31
N ASP A 402 0.27 0.48 -8.43
CA ASP A 402 1.51 0.95 -7.83
C ASP A 402 1.78 0.27 -6.49
N ASP A 403 2.83 -0.55 -6.41
CA ASP A 403 3.25 -1.21 -5.17
C ASP A 403 3.50 -0.21 -4.04
N ARG A 404 3.94 1.00 -4.39
CA ARG A 404 4.22 2.08 -3.44
C ARG A 404 2.94 2.66 -2.84
N ALA A 405 1.92 2.87 -3.67
CA ALA A 405 0.60 3.30 -3.22
C ALA A 405 -0.02 2.25 -2.30
N TYR A 406 0.07 0.98 -2.68
CA TYR A 406 -0.38 -0.15 -1.87
C TYR A 406 0.25 -0.14 -0.47
N GLN A 407 1.58 0.01 -0.36
CA GLN A 407 2.28 0.04 0.92
C GLN A 407 1.73 1.13 1.85
N LEU A 408 1.47 2.30 1.29
CA LEU A 408 0.93 3.43 2.06
C LEU A 408 -0.54 3.26 2.40
N ALA A 409 -1.36 2.71 1.50
CA ALA A 409 -2.77 2.41 1.76
C ALA A 409 -2.90 1.36 2.87
N TYR A 410 -2.12 0.27 2.77
CA TYR A 410 -2.04 -0.74 3.83
C TYR A 410 -1.69 -0.11 5.17
N PHE A 411 -0.61 0.69 5.19
CA PHE A 411 -0.18 1.37 6.41
C PHE A 411 -1.27 2.31 6.95
N ALA A 412 -1.87 3.14 6.10
CA ALA A 412 -2.89 4.11 6.51
C ALA A 412 -4.12 3.42 7.14
N VAL A 413 -4.60 2.34 6.52
CA VAL A 413 -5.75 1.57 7.01
C VAL A 413 -5.40 0.83 8.31
N MET A 414 -4.21 0.25 8.42
CA MET A 414 -3.73 -0.37 9.66
C MET A 414 -3.57 0.64 10.80
N MET A 415 -3.03 1.84 10.53
CA MET A 415 -2.93 2.92 11.53
C MET A 415 -4.31 3.43 11.94
N LYS A 416 -5.26 3.47 11.02
CA LYS A 416 -6.66 3.80 11.33
C LYS A 416 -7.26 2.78 12.29
N ALA A 417 -7.11 1.50 12.01
CA ALA A 417 -7.59 0.43 12.89
C ALA A 417 -6.89 0.44 14.28
N ARG A 418 -5.60 0.81 14.32
CA ARG A 418 -4.81 0.93 15.56
C ARG A 418 -5.38 1.95 16.54
N GLN A 419 -6.06 3.00 16.05
CA GLN A 419 -6.73 3.99 16.91
C GLN A 419 -7.83 3.36 17.78
N TYR A 420 -8.51 2.34 17.27
CA TYR A 420 -9.61 1.63 17.93
C TYR A 420 -9.15 0.33 18.62
N ASN A 421 -8.10 -0.30 18.12
CA ASN A 421 -7.60 -1.57 18.66
C ASN A 421 -6.08 -1.56 18.82
N ARG A 422 -5.61 -1.37 20.06
CA ARG A 422 -4.17 -1.33 20.38
C ARG A 422 -3.40 -2.61 20.02
N ARG A 423 -4.09 -3.75 19.85
CA ARG A 423 -3.49 -5.06 19.54
C ARG A 423 -3.62 -5.45 18.07
N ILE A 424 -4.04 -4.53 17.19
CA ILE A 424 -4.25 -4.84 15.77
C ILE A 424 -2.93 -5.13 15.04
N LEU A 425 -1.83 -4.51 15.50
CA LEU A 425 -0.48 -4.70 14.96
C LEU A 425 0.16 -5.94 15.59
N ASN A 426 -0.31 -7.13 15.21
CA ASN A 426 0.16 -8.42 15.75
C ASN A 426 0.67 -9.39 14.66
N GLY A 427 0.73 -8.94 13.41
CA GLY A 427 1.12 -9.78 12.26
C GLY A 427 0.10 -10.81 11.81
N GLU A 428 -0.99 -11.02 12.55
CA GLU A 428 -2.02 -12.02 12.24
C GLU A 428 -3.26 -11.42 11.58
N THR A 429 -3.48 -10.11 11.74
CA THR A 429 -4.65 -9.44 11.17
C THR A 429 -4.47 -9.24 9.68
N THR A 430 -5.37 -9.79 8.89
CA THR A 430 -5.38 -9.62 7.44
C THR A 430 -6.04 -8.31 7.04
N CYS A 431 -5.52 -7.66 6.00
CA CYS A 431 -6.10 -6.46 5.41
C CYS A 431 -6.25 -6.73 3.91
N GLN A 432 -7.47 -6.55 3.38
CA GLN A 432 -7.82 -6.94 2.00
C GLN A 432 -7.46 -5.84 0.98
N VAL A 433 -6.24 -5.32 1.07
CA VAL A 433 -5.70 -4.36 0.10
C VAL A 433 -4.49 -4.96 -0.61
N TYR A 434 -4.38 -4.75 -1.92
CA TYR A 434 -3.37 -5.40 -2.73
C TYR A 434 -2.82 -4.48 -3.82
N ALA A 435 -1.53 -4.65 -4.14
CA ALA A 435 -0.98 -4.18 -5.40
C ALA A 435 -1.20 -5.24 -6.48
N ILE A 436 -1.69 -4.85 -7.64
CA ILE A 436 -1.86 -5.77 -8.76
C ILE A 436 -0.50 -6.31 -9.18
N GLN A 437 -0.39 -7.64 -9.26
CA GLN A 437 0.83 -8.35 -9.62
C GLN A 437 0.66 -9.09 -10.95
N GLU A 438 1.78 -9.30 -11.64
CA GLU A 438 1.84 -9.99 -12.94
C GLU A 438 2.33 -11.43 -12.77
N SER A 439 1.79 -12.35 -13.58
CA SER A 439 2.20 -13.75 -13.61
C SER A 439 3.42 -14.03 -14.51
N ASN A 440 3.99 -12.99 -15.14
CA ASN A 440 5.01 -13.10 -16.20
C ASN A 440 6.25 -13.91 -15.76
N ASN A 441 6.66 -13.78 -14.50
CA ASN A 441 7.86 -14.39 -13.96
C ASN A 441 7.60 -15.66 -13.13
N ILE A 442 6.36 -16.17 -13.12
CA ILE A 442 6.02 -17.40 -12.41
C ILE A 442 6.66 -18.61 -13.10
N ASN A 443 7.41 -19.39 -12.33
CA ASN A 443 7.97 -20.64 -12.83
C ASN A 443 6.88 -21.73 -12.92
N ARG A 444 6.28 -21.86 -14.10
CA ARG A 444 5.20 -22.85 -14.34
C ARG A 444 5.64 -24.30 -14.17
N THR A 445 6.96 -24.61 -14.20
CA THR A 445 7.43 -25.98 -13.95
C THR A 445 7.21 -26.41 -12.50
N HIS A 446 7.04 -25.46 -11.57
CA HIS A 446 6.73 -25.73 -10.17
C HIS A 446 5.31 -26.25 -9.95
N LEU A 447 4.37 -26.04 -10.89
CA LEU A 447 3.00 -26.53 -10.78
C LEU A 447 2.90 -28.06 -10.62
N LYS A 448 3.92 -28.81 -11.07
CA LYS A 448 3.98 -30.28 -10.91
C LYS A 448 4.22 -30.73 -9.44
N TYR A 449 4.70 -29.83 -8.58
CA TYR A 449 4.97 -30.08 -7.17
C TYR A 449 3.81 -29.68 -6.24
N LEU A 450 2.72 -29.16 -6.81
CA LEU A 450 1.56 -28.69 -6.05
C LEU A 450 0.50 -29.78 -5.94
N GLY A 451 -0.37 -29.69 -4.92
CA GLY A 451 -1.49 -30.61 -4.69
C GLY A 451 -1.08 -31.94 -4.06
N ALA A 452 0.03 -31.99 -3.33
CA ALA A 452 0.46 -33.20 -2.62
C ALA A 452 -0.63 -33.71 -1.67
N GLY A 453 -0.97 -35.01 -1.77
CA GLY A 453 -1.99 -35.63 -0.93
C GLY A 453 -3.45 -35.33 -1.30
N MET A 454 -3.70 -34.56 -2.37
CA MET A 454 -5.04 -34.36 -2.94
C MET A 454 -5.39 -35.49 -3.94
N ASP A 455 -6.68 -35.67 -4.24
CA ASP A 455 -7.08 -36.63 -5.26
C ASP A 455 -6.79 -36.13 -6.69
N ASP A 456 -6.61 -37.06 -7.63
CA ASP A 456 -6.20 -36.75 -9.01
C ASP A 456 -7.18 -35.83 -9.74
N LEU A 457 -8.48 -35.90 -9.47
CA LEU A 457 -9.50 -35.05 -10.10
C LEU A 457 -9.42 -33.63 -9.60
N GLU A 458 -9.27 -33.45 -8.28
CA GLU A 458 -9.06 -32.13 -7.66
C GLU A 458 -7.76 -31.48 -8.16
N VAL A 459 -6.64 -32.25 -8.20
CA VAL A 459 -5.35 -31.77 -8.71
C VAL A 459 -5.45 -31.32 -10.16
N ASN A 460 -6.08 -32.11 -11.03
CA ASN A 460 -6.22 -31.76 -12.45
C ASN A 460 -7.12 -30.54 -12.62
N THR A 461 -8.23 -30.45 -11.87
CA THR A 461 -9.13 -29.31 -11.91
C THR A 461 -8.43 -28.02 -11.45
N ALA A 462 -7.73 -28.08 -10.31
CA ALA A 462 -7.00 -26.93 -9.76
C ALA A 462 -5.87 -26.49 -10.69
N ARG A 463 -5.14 -27.43 -11.29
CA ARG A 463 -4.05 -27.11 -12.23
C ARG A 463 -4.56 -26.34 -13.45
N VAL A 464 -5.64 -26.80 -14.06
CA VAL A 464 -6.25 -26.11 -15.22
C VAL A 464 -6.71 -24.69 -14.83
N GLN A 465 -7.32 -24.54 -13.65
CA GLN A 465 -7.75 -23.22 -13.17
C GLN A 465 -6.56 -22.31 -12.86
N VAL A 466 -5.48 -22.80 -12.24
CA VAL A 466 -4.26 -22.03 -11.99
C VAL A 466 -3.59 -21.60 -13.29
N GLU A 467 -3.50 -22.48 -14.28
CA GLU A 467 -2.94 -22.14 -15.61
C GLU A 467 -3.78 -21.04 -16.28
N GLY A 468 -5.11 -21.15 -16.26
CA GLY A 468 -6.02 -20.11 -16.77
C GLY A 468 -5.87 -18.79 -16.02
N LEU A 469 -5.72 -18.84 -14.71
CA LEU A 469 -5.46 -17.66 -13.88
C LEU A 469 -4.14 -16.99 -14.25
N LEU A 470 -3.07 -17.76 -14.42
CA LEU A 470 -1.76 -17.25 -14.82
C LEU A 470 -1.78 -16.62 -16.23
N ASP A 471 -2.59 -17.17 -17.15
CA ASP A 471 -2.76 -16.57 -18.48
C ASP A 471 -3.56 -15.27 -18.40
N THR A 472 -4.56 -15.18 -17.53
CA THR A 472 -5.36 -13.97 -17.29
C THR A 472 -4.54 -12.85 -16.66
N LEU A 473 -3.70 -13.17 -15.68
CA LEU A 473 -2.88 -12.19 -14.97
C LEU A 473 -1.54 -11.86 -15.66
N ARG A 474 -1.35 -12.36 -16.86
CA ARG A 474 -0.21 -11.98 -17.68
C ARG A 474 -0.31 -10.50 -18.06
N ASP A 475 0.76 -9.75 -17.85
CA ASP A 475 0.81 -8.30 -18.07
C ASP A 475 -0.31 -7.53 -17.31
N ALA A 476 -0.76 -8.03 -16.14
CA ALA A 476 -1.90 -7.48 -15.41
C ALA A 476 -1.72 -6.00 -15.00
N LYS A 477 -0.49 -5.55 -14.78
CA LYS A 477 -0.18 -4.13 -14.48
C LYS A 477 -0.47 -3.18 -15.65
N GLU A 478 -0.54 -3.68 -16.90
CA GLU A 478 -0.97 -2.86 -18.05
C GLU A 478 -2.46 -2.50 -17.99
N TYR A 479 -3.27 -3.38 -17.38
CA TYR A 479 -4.72 -3.26 -17.36
C TYR A 479 -5.24 -2.78 -16.00
N GLY A 480 -4.53 -3.06 -14.93
CA GLY A 480 -4.97 -2.72 -13.59
C GLY A 480 -6.27 -3.43 -13.20
N SER A 481 -7.05 -2.80 -12.35
CA SER A 481 -8.31 -3.34 -11.81
C SER A 481 -9.48 -3.38 -12.82
N ILE A 482 -9.29 -2.89 -14.05
CA ILE A 482 -10.26 -3.11 -15.15
C ILE A 482 -10.11 -4.51 -15.80
N LEU A 483 -9.14 -5.32 -15.35
CA LEU A 483 -8.95 -6.67 -15.83
C LEU A 483 -10.18 -7.53 -15.52
N LYS A 484 -10.67 -8.27 -16.54
CA LYS A 484 -11.77 -9.21 -16.38
C LYS A 484 -11.23 -10.56 -15.92
N VAL A 485 -11.56 -10.94 -14.70
CA VAL A 485 -11.18 -12.22 -14.09
C VAL A 485 -12.43 -13.10 -13.97
N GLU A 486 -12.32 -14.35 -14.40
CA GLU A 486 -13.38 -15.34 -14.20
C GLU A 486 -13.42 -15.79 -12.74
N SER A 487 -14.58 -16.24 -12.28
CA SER A 487 -14.72 -16.82 -10.95
C SER A 487 -14.23 -18.26 -10.96
N TYR A 488 -13.27 -18.57 -10.09
CA TYR A 488 -12.71 -19.90 -9.87
C TYR A 488 -13.15 -20.47 -8.51
N ASN A 489 -12.82 -21.72 -8.24
CA ASN A 489 -12.93 -22.27 -6.91
C ASN A 489 -11.71 -21.86 -6.06
N TRP A 490 -11.78 -20.67 -5.46
CA TRP A 490 -10.68 -20.04 -4.74
C TRP A 490 -10.15 -20.91 -3.58
N GLU A 491 -11.01 -21.60 -2.86
CA GLU A 491 -10.62 -22.52 -1.78
C GLU A 491 -9.82 -23.71 -2.32
N LEU A 492 -10.27 -24.30 -3.41
CA LEU A 492 -9.55 -25.37 -4.10
C LEU A 492 -8.17 -24.90 -4.57
N LEU A 493 -8.08 -23.70 -5.15
CA LEU A 493 -6.81 -23.15 -5.62
C LEU A 493 -5.83 -22.91 -4.47
N ARG A 494 -6.28 -22.32 -3.36
CA ARG A 494 -5.43 -22.11 -2.18
C ARG A 494 -4.97 -23.44 -1.60
N ARG A 495 -5.85 -24.43 -1.47
CA ARG A 495 -5.50 -25.77 -0.97
C ARG A 495 -4.48 -26.45 -1.90
N PHE A 496 -4.67 -26.37 -3.20
CA PHE A 496 -3.75 -26.94 -4.20
C PHE A 496 -2.35 -26.32 -4.11
N VAL A 497 -2.27 -24.98 -4.05
CA VAL A 497 -1.00 -24.25 -3.96
C VAL A 497 -0.31 -24.47 -2.62
N SER A 498 -1.07 -24.48 -1.50
CA SER A 498 -0.51 -24.70 -0.16
C SER A 498 -0.03 -26.14 0.06
N ALA A 499 -0.57 -27.10 -0.70
CA ALA A 499 -0.12 -28.50 -0.67
C ALA A 499 1.06 -28.72 -1.62
N ALA A 500 2.15 -27.94 -1.42
CA ALA A 500 3.38 -28.04 -2.19
C ALA A 500 4.36 -29.02 -1.53
N ASP A 501 4.89 -30.00 -2.29
CA ASP A 501 5.89 -30.95 -1.81
C ASP A 501 6.93 -31.22 -2.92
N ALA A 502 8.17 -30.86 -2.66
CA ALA A 502 9.32 -31.13 -3.55
C ALA A 502 10.06 -32.44 -3.17
N GLY A 503 9.62 -33.15 -2.13
CA GLY A 503 10.34 -34.29 -1.53
C GLY A 503 11.56 -33.86 -0.70
N ASP A 504 12.25 -34.85 -0.13
CA ASP A 504 13.37 -34.63 0.81
C ASP A 504 14.63 -33.99 0.18
N GLN A 505 14.72 -33.93 -1.14
CA GLN A 505 15.87 -33.37 -1.84
C GLN A 505 15.47 -32.18 -2.73
N VAL A 506 16.04 -31.01 -2.42
CA VAL A 506 15.94 -29.84 -3.30
C VAL A 506 16.74 -30.11 -4.58
N THR A 507 16.04 -30.17 -5.69
CA THR A 507 16.62 -30.28 -7.04
C THR A 507 16.73 -28.93 -7.70
N LEU A 508 17.48 -28.82 -8.79
CA LEU A 508 17.54 -27.59 -9.60
C LEU A 508 16.11 -27.17 -10.08
N ASP A 509 15.25 -28.15 -10.35
CA ASP A 509 13.88 -27.95 -10.81
C ASP A 509 12.91 -27.52 -9.70
N SER A 510 13.19 -27.78 -8.43
CA SER A 510 12.36 -27.39 -7.29
C SER A 510 12.92 -26.19 -6.52
N ALA A 511 14.09 -25.69 -6.92
CA ALA A 511 14.70 -24.51 -6.30
C ALA A 511 13.77 -23.29 -6.47
N GLY A 512 13.44 -22.62 -5.35
CA GLY A 512 12.54 -21.47 -5.34
C GLY A 512 11.05 -21.82 -5.36
N LEU A 513 10.66 -23.07 -5.09
CA LEU A 513 9.25 -23.49 -4.99
C LEU A 513 8.48 -22.66 -3.96
N GLU A 514 9.07 -22.39 -2.78
CA GLU A 514 8.46 -21.58 -1.73
C GLU A 514 8.11 -20.16 -2.22
N VAL A 515 9.00 -19.55 -3.00
CA VAL A 515 8.75 -18.22 -3.60
C VAL A 515 7.58 -18.29 -4.57
N THR A 516 7.54 -19.34 -5.42
CA THR A 516 6.43 -19.54 -6.35
C THR A 516 5.10 -19.75 -5.63
N VAL A 517 5.09 -20.53 -4.54
CA VAL A 517 3.90 -20.73 -3.72
C VAL A 517 3.37 -19.41 -3.15
N ALA A 518 4.25 -18.60 -2.55
CA ALA A 518 3.88 -17.29 -2.02
C ALA A 518 3.31 -16.37 -3.11
N GLN A 519 3.96 -16.31 -4.27
CA GLN A 519 3.49 -15.53 -5.41
C GLN A 519 2.13 -16.01 -5.94
N LEU A 520 1.91 -17.31 -6.05
CA LEU A 520 0.63 -17.88 -6.50
C LEU A 520 -0.50 -17.56 -5.53
N LEU A 521 -0.28 -17.65 -4.21
CA LEU A 521 -1.28 -17.27 -3.21
C LEU A 521 -1.66 -15.79 -3.33
N THR A 522 -0.67 -14.90 -3.49
CA THR A 522 -0.92 -13.48 -3.72
C THR A 522 -1.72 -13.23 -5.00
N LEU A 523 -1.40 -13.92 -6.11
CA LEU A 523 -2.15 -13.81 -7.37
C LEU A 523 -3.59 -14.31 -7.23
N ILE A 524 -3.83 -15.36 -6.44
CA ILE A 524 -5.16 -15.87 -6.14
C ILE A 524 -5.98 -14.83 -5.36
N ASP A 525 -5.38 -14.19 -4.35
CA ASP A 525 -6.05 -13.18 -3.53
C ASP A 525 -6.42 -11.93 -4.36
N ILE A 526 -5.52 -11.47 -5.23
CA ILE A 526 -5.76 -10.36 -6.16
C ILE A 526 -6.90 -10.73 -7.13
N ALA A 527 -6.85 -11.92 -7.72
CA ALA A 527 -7.83 -12.37 -8.69
C ALA A 527 -9.22 -12.54 -8.07
N GLU A 528 -9.31 -13.09 -6.87
CA GLU A 528 -10.57 -13.18 -6.12
C GLU A 528 -11.11 -11.78 -5.82
N THR A 529 -10.26 -10.85 -5.39
CA THR A 529 -10.64 -9.46 -5.14
C THR A 529 -11.18 -8.77 -6.38
N ILE A 530 -10.62 -9.03 -7.57
CA ILE A 530 -11.15 -8.49 -8.84
C ILE A 530 -12.46 -9.16 -9.24
N ALA A 531 -12.60 -10.48 -9.05
CA ALA A 531 -13.72 -11.27 -9.54
C ALA A 531 -14.98 -11.19 -8.65
N GLN A 532 -14.83 -10.89 -7.35
CA GLN A 532 -15.98 -10.85 -6.44
C GLN A 532 -16.85 -9.60 -6.69
N LYS A 533 -18.08 -9.65 -6.17
CA LYS A 533 -19.02 -8.53 -6.21
C LYS A 533 -18.97 -7.77 -4.89
N TYR A 534 -19.22 -6.47 -4.98
CA TYR A 534 -19.21 -5.54 -3.87
C TYR A 534 -20.56 -4.85 -3.73
N ASP A 535 -20.94 -4.52 -2.49
CA ASP A 535 -22.13 -3.73 -2.20
C ASP A 535 -21.91 -2.26 -2.53
N VAL A 536 -20.66 -1.80 -2.34
CA VAL A 536 -20.25 -0.41 -2.60
C VAL A 536 -18.91 -0.38 -3.34
N VAL A 537 -18.87 0.35 -4.44
CA VAL A 537 -17.62 0.72 -5.14
C VAL A 537 -17.46 2.23 -5.03
N VAL A 538 -16.41 2.68 -4.38
CA VAL A 538 -16.09 4.11 -4.23
C VAL A 538 -14.66 4.35 -4.63
N THR A 539 -14.44 5.14 -5.67
CA THR A 539 -13.09 5.39 -6.20
C THR A 539 -12.97 6.77 -6.83
N ASN A 540 -11.75 7.26 -6.89
CA ASN A 540 -11.35 8.34 -7.78
C ASN A 540 -10.49 7.73 -8.90
N PRO A 541 -11.11 7.35 -10.04
CA PRO A 541 -10.43 6.59 -11.08
C PRO A 541 -9.38 7.42 -11.82
N PRO A 542 -8.42 6.80 -12.52
CA PRO A 542 -7.41 7.51 -13.28
C PRO A 542 -8.03 8.30 -14.46
N TYR A 543 -7.74 9.60 -14.54
CA TYR A 543 -8.15 10.48 -15.63
C TYR A 543 -7.08 10.48 -16.73
N MET A 544 -7.28 9.63 -17.73
CA MET A 544 -6.35 9.53 -18.85
C MET A 544 -7.11 9.08 -20.10
N ALA A 545 -7.02 9.86 -21.16
CA ALA A 545 -7.53 9.43 -22.46
C ALA A 545 -6.82 8.13 -22.89
N ILE A 546 -7.56 7.10 -23.26
CA ILE A 546 -7.02 5.79 -23.66
C ILE A 546 -6.01 5.92 -24.80
N SER A 547 -6.19 6.91 -25.69
CA SER A 547 -5.23 7.21 -26.77
C SER A 547 -3.84 7.61 -26.28
N ASN A 548 -3.66 8.05 -25.02
CA ASN A 548 -2.38 8.39 -24.42
C ASN A 548 -1.65 7.20 -23.82
N GLY A 549 -2.36 6.11 -23.53
CA GLY A 549 -1.80 4.84 -23.08
C GLY A 549 -1.07 4.08 -24.19
N ASP A 550 -0.42 3.00 -23.79
CA ASP A 550 0.28 2.12 -24.71
C ASP A 550 -0.67 1.35 -25.66
N ALA A 551 -0.10 0.54 -26.55
CA ALA A 551 -0.88 -0.21 -27.54
C ALA A 551 -1.70 -1.33 -26.87
N ARG A 552 -1.18 -2.00 -25.83
CA ARG A 552 -1.82 -3.13 -25.14
C ARG A 552 -3.06 -2.68 -24.39
N LEU A 553 -2.96 -1.62 -23.61
CA LEU A 553 -4.09 -1.01 -22.91
C LEU A 553 -5.18 -0.58 -23.89
N ASN A 554 -4.78 0.10 -24.98
CA ASN A 554 -5.71 0.55 -26.04
C ASN A 554 -6.49 -0.61 -26.67
N GLU A 555 -5.80 -1.70 -27.02
CA GLU A 555 -6.40 -2.89 -27.63
C GLU A 555 -7.34 -3.59 -26.65
N TYR A 556 -6.90 -3.77 -25.40
CA TYR A 556 -7.69 -4.40 -24.34
C TYR A 556 -9.01 -3.65 -24.09
N VAL A 557 -8.94 -2.33 -23.92
CA VAL A 557 -10.13 -1.50 -23.67
C VAL A 557 -11.09 -1.50 -24.87
N LYS A 558 -10.58 -1.38 -26.09
CA LYS A 558 -11.42 -1.46 -27.30
C LYS A 558 -12.16 -2.79 -27.43
N LYS A 559 -11.53 -3.88 -27.02
CA LYS A 559 -12.12 -5.23 -27.08
C LYS A 559 -13.14 -5.46 -25.97
N ASN A 560 -12.84 -5.09 -24.75
CA ASN A 560 -13.59 -5.46 -23.55
C ASN A 560 -14.60 -4.40 -23.09
N TYR A 561 -14.38 -3.11 -23.47
CA TYR A 561 -15.16 -1.95 -23.06
C TYR A 561 -15.46 -1.01 -24.25
N PRO A 562 -16.11 -1.50 -25.32
CA PRO A 562 -16.28 -0.74 -26.57
C PRO A 562 -17.07 0.55 -26.39
N ASP A 563 -17.99 0.61 -25.44
CA ASP A 563 -18.89 1.75 -25.21
C ASP A 563 -18.23 2.87 -24.39
N SER A 564 -17.22 2.56 -23.57
CA SER A 564 -16.52 3.51 -22.70
C SER A 564 -15.05 3.73 -23.05
N LYS A 565 -14.62 3.33 -24.24
CA LYS A 565 -13.23 3.26 -24.72
C LYS A 565 -12.51 4.61 -24.93
N ALA A 566 -13.13 5.74 -24.63
CA ALA A 566 -12.55 7.05 -24.90
C ALA A 566 -11.58 7.49 -23.79
N ASP A 567 -11.95 7.26 -22.56
CA ASP A 567 -11.16 7.65 -21.38
C ASP A 567 -11.20 6.55 -20.32
N LEU A 568 -10.10 6.43 -19.56
CA LEU A 568 -9.93 5.38 -18.58
C LEU A 568 -10.97 5.48 -17.45
N PHE A 569 -11.29 6.69 -16.97
CA PHE A 569 -12.32 6.85 -15.93
C PHE A 569 -13.69 6.31 -16.37
N ALA A 570 -14.05 6.44 -17.65
CA ALA A 570 -15.31 5.95 -18.17
C ALA A 570 -15.38 4.41 -18.21
N VAL A 571 -14.22 3.73 -18.24
CA VAL A 571 -14.13 2.26 -18.18
C VAL A 571 -14.46 1.75 -16.77
N PHE A 572 -14.20 2.55 -15.74
CA PHE A 572 -14.51 2.20 -14.35
C PHE A 572 -15.99 2.40 -13.97
N ILE A 573 -16.75 3.17 -14.74
CA ILE A 573 -18.20 3.36 -14.56
C ILE A 573 -18.97 2.23 -15.21
#